data_f0a51aaac75972270cb4fa0f27b82714
#
_entry.id   f0a51aaac75972270cb4fa0f27b82714
#
_cell.length_a   1.000
_cell.length_b   1.000
_cell.length_c   1.000
_cell.angle_alpha   90.00
_cell.angle_beta   90.00
_cell.angle_gamma   90.00
#
_symmetry.space_group_name_H-M   'P 1'
#
loop_
_entity.id
_entity.type
_entity.pdbx_description
1 polymer ?
#
loop_
_entity_poly.entity_id
_entity_poly.type
_entity_poly.pdbx_seq_one_letter_code
_entity_poly.pdbx_strand_id
1 'polypeptide(L)'
;MKKWITVLITVLMTVSLVACGNNEQDSSQGVIEQSKKTDDTQEETESETGSETEQTGTESAGNTQTDSGSNILIAYFTVPETDGVDTVANASRVATEDGVLGNTEFIATEIQKNLGGDLFAIETVQEYPGSHDPLLEFAYNEKSDDARPELSTHIDDLDGYDYIFIGYPNWNADLPMPLYTFFEEYDFSGKTIIPFVTHGGSGFSGTIRTIQELEPDATVVEAGLSVSRNSVANAQNDVKEWADSLMAD
;
A
#
# COMPACT_ATOMS: atom_id res chain seq x y z
N MET A 1 -49.34 16.24 27.87
CA MET A 1 -48.66 16.36 29.17
C MET A 1 -47.31 15.68 29.07
N LYS A 2 -46.27 16.46 28.90
CA LYS A 2 -44.89 16.01 28.73
C LYS A 2 -44.21 15.99 30.08
N LYS A 3 -43.68 14.86 30.51
CA LYS A 3 -42.83 14.78 31.72
C LYS A 3 -41.37 14.62 31.27
N TRP A 4 -40.62 15.65 31.53
CA TRP A 4 -39.16 15.66 31.40
C TRP A 4 -38.54 15.05 32.67
N ILE A 5 -37.70 14.07 32.55
CA ILE A 5 -36.87 13.54 33.63
C ILE A 5 -35.43 13.94 33.32
N THR A 6 -34.95 14.89 34.09
CA THR A 6 -33.54 15.32 34.09
C THR A 6 -32.77 14.40 35.05
N VAL A 7 -31.83 13.63 34.55
CA VAL A 7 -30.88 12.85 35.37
C VAL A 7 -29.57 13.62 35.46
N LEU A 8 -29.27 14.10 36.63
CA LEU A 8 -28.01 14.74 36.99
C LEU A 8 -27.05 13.64 37.45
N ILE A 9 -25.96 13.41 36.69
CA ILE A 9 -24.87 12.53 37.11
C ILE A 9 -23.71 13.41 37.56
N THR A 10 -23.47 13.36 38.87
CA THR A 10 -22.33 14.00 39.54
C THR A 10 -21.13 13.08 39.45
N VAL A 11 -20.09 13.50 38.74
CA VAL A 11 -18.79 12.78 38.66
C VAL A 11 -17.90 13.29 39.80
N LEU A 12 -17.54 12.38 40.68
CA LEU A 12 -16.61 12.61 41.78
C LEU A 12 -15.18 12.33 41.30
N MET A 13 -14.35 13.36 41.19
CA MET A 13 -12.91 13.25 40.99
C MET A 13 -12.22 12.87 42.31
N THR A 14 -11.51 11.75 42.32
CA THR A 14 -10.52 11.47 43.37
C THR A 14 -9.12 11.59 42.76
N VAL A 15 -8.43 12.61 43.22
CA VAL A 15 -7.00 12.83 42.97
C VAL A 15 -6.22 12.03 44.01
N SER A 16 -5.37 11.11 43.54
CA SER A 16 -4.36 10.46 44.39
C SER A 16 -2.97 10.91 43.97
N LEU A 17 -2.38 11.78 44.75
CA LEU A 17 -0.96 12.11 44.74
C LEU A 17 -0.21 11.03 45.54
N VAL A 18 0.81 10.42 44.94
CA VAL A 18 1.90 9.77 45.69
C VAL A 18 3.21 10.32 45.19
N ALA A 19 3.95 10.86 46.16
CA ALA A 19 5.23 11.54 45.97
C ALA A 19 6.42 10.63 46.30
N CYS A 20 7.54 10.95 45.67
CA CYS A 20 8.95 10.84 46.10
C CYS A 20 9.59 9.50 46.41
N GLY A 21 10.73 9.34 45.80
CA GLY A 21 11.82 8.48 46.22
C GLY A 21 13.07 8.71 45.35
N ASN A 22 13.87 9.67 45.77
CA ASN A 22 15.26 9.87 45.32
C ASN A 22 16.13 8.68 45.73
N ASN A 23 17.06 8.28 44.88
CA ASN A 23 18.35 7.86 45.36
C ASN A 23 19.46 8.18 44.32
N GLU A 24 20.36 9.03 44.74
CA GLU A 24 21.62 9.43 44.11
C GLU A 24 22.74 8.40 44.38
N GLN A 25 23.83 8.60 43.63
CA GLN A 25 25.23 8.18 43.81
C GLN A 25 25.64 6.96 42.97
N ASP A 26 26.77 6.95 42.27
CA ASP A 26 27.98 7.77 42.31
C ASP A 26 28.86 7.50 41.05
N SER A 27 29.49 8.53 40.63
CA SER A 27 30.73 8.74 39.90
C SER A 27 31.61 7.56 39.43
N SER A 28 32.15 7.68 38.22
CA SER A 28 33.59 7.90 38.06
C SER A 28 34.00 8.34 36.64
N GLN A 29 34.88 9.30 36.67
CA GLN A 29 35.60 10.06 35.64
C GLN A 29 36.65 9.23 34.91
N GLY A 30 37.02 9.72 33.72
CA GLY A 30 38.26 9.42 33.00
C GLY A 30 38.15 9.95 31.57
N VAL A 31 38.43 11.17 31.32
CA VAL A 31 39.63 11.98 31.07
C VAL A 31 40.38 11.52 29.82
N ILE A 32 40.21 12.34 28.76
CA ILE A 32 41.15 12.97 27.78
C ILE A 32 42.18 12.07 27.08
N GLU A 33 42.28 12.18 25.75
CA GLU A 33 43.41 12.82 25.07
C GLU A 33 43.14 13.06 23.57
N GLN A 34 43.57 14.27 23.15
CA GLN A 34 43.69 14.79 21.80
C GLN A 34 44.96 14.32 21.13
N SER A 35 44.94 14.19 19.80
CA SER A 35 46.04 14.57 18.89
C SER A 35 45.51 14.55 17.47
N LYS A 36 45.37 15.64 16.80
CA LYS A 36 46.24 16.64 16.14
C LYS A 36 46.93 16.11 14.87
N LYS A 37 46.38 16.56 13.71
CA LYS A 37 46.98 17.31 12.58
C LYS A 37 48.22 16.76 11.84
N THR A 38 48.09 16.68 10.52
CA THR A 38 48.95 17.24 9.45
C THR A 38 48.35 16.75 8.12
N ASP A 39 47.90 17.57 7.21
CA ASP A 39 48.52 18.55 6.26
C ASP A 39 49.47 17.84 5.25
N ASP A 40 49.15 17.91 4.01
CA ASP A 40 49.84 18.59 2.92
C ASP A 40 49.67 17.96 1.53
N THR A 41 49.33 18.83 0.57
CA THR A 41 49.90 19.11 -0.76
C THR A 41 49.41 18.30 -1.97
N GLN A 42 48.67 19.05 -2.77
CA GLN A 42 48.62 19.23 -4.24
C GLN A 42 49.51 18.36 -5.14
N GLU A 43 48.95 17.93 -6.27
CA GLU A 43 49.40 18.34 -7.61
C GLU A 43 48.39 18.05 -8.71
N GLU A 44 48.17 19.06 -9.54
CA GLU A 44 47.40 19.10 -10.76
C GLU A 44 48.06 18.26 -11.89
N THR A 45 47.26 17.69 -12.77
CA THR A 45 47.60 17.70 -14.21
C THR A 45 46.32 17.61 -15.05
N GLU A 46 46.12 18.65 -15.84
CA GLU A 46 45.17 18.74 -16.94
C GLU A 46 45.55 17.77 -18.08
N SER A 47 44.55 17.20 -18.73
CA SER A 47 44.58 17.01 -20.19
C SER A 47 43.16 16.86 -20.73
N GLU A 48 42.81 17.83 -21.57
CA GLU A 48 41.67 17.85 -22.46
C GLU A 48 41.75 16.75 -23.52
N THR A 49 40.60 16.16 -23.91
CA THR A 49 40.15 16.10 -25.30
C THR A 49 38.73 15.53 -25.36
N GLY A 50 37.88 16.27 -26.04
CA GLY A 50 36.48 16.13 -26.28
C GLY A 50 36.05 14.94 -27.12
N SER A 51 34.81 14.73 -27.14
CA SER A 51 33.90 14.51 -28.28
C SER A 51 32.57 13.91 -27.85
N GLU A 52 31.52 14.69 -28.10
CA GLU A 52 30.20 14.34 -28.63
C GLU A 52 29.35 13.27 -27.97
N THR A 53 28.26 13.75 -27.37
CA THR A 53 26.86 13.48 -27.68
C THR A 53 26.44 12.02 -27.87
N GLU A 54 25.67 11.50 -26.89
CA GLU A 54 24.40 10.86 -27.20
C GLU A 54 23.47 10.98 -25.98
N GLN A 55 22.37 11.69 -26.21
CA GLN A 55 21.17 11.65 -25.41
C GLN A 55 20.57 10.25 -25.50
N THR A 56 20.59 9.49 -24.43
CA THR A 56 19.63 8.42 -24.26
C THR A 56 18.60 8.89 -23.26
N GLY A 57 17.43 9.20 -23.82
CA GLY A 57 16.24 9.45 -23.05
C GLY A 57 15.92 8.23 -22.18
N THR A 58 15.59 8.49 -20.95
CA THR A 58 14.95 7.52 -20.09
C THR A 58 13.58 7.28 -20.68
N GLU A 59 13.42 6.19 -21.40
CA GLU A 59 12.12 5.68 -21.80
C GLU A 59 11.43 5.21 -20.51
N SER A 60 10.34 5.90 -20.23
CA SER A 60 9.24 5.42 -19.42
C SER A 60 9.00 3.95 -19.73
N ALA A 61 8.96 3.11 -18.73
CA ALA A 61 8.59 1.72 -18.85
C ALA A 61 7.23 1.65 -19.53
N GLY A 62 7.25 1.45 -20.84
CA GLY A 62 6.07 1.26 -21.64
C GLY A 62 5.37 -0.01 -21.19
N ASN A 63 4.09 0.11 -20.95
CA ASN A 63 3.12 -0.95 -20.87
C ASN A 63 3.44 -2.01 -21.94
N THR A 64 3.97 -3.15 -21.53
CA THR A 64 4.16 -4.28 -22.41
C THR A 64 2.82 -5.00 -22.50
N GLN A 65 1.96 -4.51 -23.37
CA GLN A 65 0.76 -5.20 -23.79
C GLN A 65 1.20 -6.53 -24.41
N THR A 66 1.15 -7.60 -23.63
CA THR A 66 1.27 -8.95 -24.15
C THR A 66 -0.08 -9.30 -24.74
N ASP A 67 -0.12 -9.37 -26.08
CA ASP A 67 -1.24 -9.86 -26.88
C ASP A 67 -1.46 -11.36 -26.61
N SER A 68 -2.05 -11.66 -25.47
CA SER A 68 -2.69 -12.93 -25.16
C SER A 68 -4.13 -12.59 -24.83
N GLY A 69 -5.07 -13.07 -25.65
CA GLY A 69 -6.51 -12.78 -25.54
C GLY A 69 -7.13 -13.25 -24.24
N SER A 70 -6.59 -12.82 -23.14
CA SER A 70 -7.08 -12.98 -21.79
C SER A 70 -8.01 -11.80 -21.50
N ASN A 71 -9.26 -12.10 -21.22
CA ASN A 71 -10.25 -11.14 -20.78
C ASN A 71 -10.13 -10.83 -19.27
N ILE A 72 -8.90 -10.93 -18.71
CA ILE A 72 -8.57 -10.74 -17.30
C ILE A 72 -7.73 -9.48 -17.13
N LEU A 73 -8.20 -8.58 -16.29
CA LEU A 73 -7.45 -7.45 -15.75
C LEU A 73 -7.13 -7.70 -14.29
N ILE A 74 -5.91 -7.38 -13.87
CA ILE A 74 -5.48 -7.45 -12.46
C ILE A 74 -5.07 -6.04 -12.05
N ALA A 75 -6.04 -5.26 -11.59
CA ALA A 75 -5.83 -3.92 -11.10
C ALA A 75 -5.48 -3.94 -9.61
N TYR A 76 -4.48 -3.18 -9.20
CA TYR A 76 -4.05 -3.13 -7.81
C TYR A 76 -3.56 -1.76 -7.38
N PHE A 77 -3.86 -1.41 -6.14
CA PHE A 77 -3.29 -0.26 -5.44
C PHE A 77 -2.32 -0.73 -4.36
N THR A 78 -1.17 -0.10 -4.24
CA THR A 78 -0.17 -0.40 -3.23
C THR A 78 0.68 0.81 -2.91
N VAL A 79 1.11 0.93 -1.65
CA VAL A 79 2.08 1.95 -1.20
C VAL A 79 3.12 1.24 -0.36
N PRO A 80 4.23 0.77 -0.97
CA PRO A 80 5.31 0.15 -0.22
C PRO A 80 6.04 1.16 0.65
N GLU A 81 6.44 0.74 1.85
CA GLU A 81 7.35 1.53 2.69
C GLU A 81 8.66 1.79 1.93
N THR A 82 9.16 3.03 2.00
CA THR A 82 10.39 3.43 1.30
C THR A 82 11.64 2.90 2.00
N ASP A 83 12.73 2.75 1.24
CA ASP A 83 14.01 2.35 1.78
C ASP A 83 14.57 3.41 2.75
N GLY A 84 15.19 2.92 3.82
CA GLY A 84 15.84 3.78 4.82
C GLY A 84 14.92 4.37 5.88
N VAL A 85 13.61 4.09 5.84
CA VAL A 85 12.69 4.37 6.95
C VAL A 85 12.66 3.19 7.92
N ASP A 86 12.21 3.44 9.16
CA ASP A 86 11.97 2.38 10.13
C ASP A 86 10.66 1.67 9.75
N THR A 87 10.79 0.53 9.08
CA THR A 87 9.66 -0.23 8.58
C THR A 87 9.03 -1.09 9.68
N VAL A 88 7.71 -1.13 9.71
CA VAL A 88 6.97 -2.00 10.62
C VAL A 88 6.85 -3.39 10.00
N ALA A 89 7.87 -4.22 10.21
CA ALA A 89 7.89 -5.67 9.94
C ALA A 89 7.01 -6.11 8.75
N ASN A 90 7.42 -5.78 7.53
CA ASN A 90 6.70 -6.13 6.29
C ASN A 90 5.28 -5.56 6.21
N ALA A 91 5.02 -4.39 6.81
CA ALA A 91 3.68 -3.83 6.85
C ALA A 91 3.09 -3.59 5.47
N SER A 92 3.89 -3.18 4.49
CA SER A 92 3.44 -2.88 3.14
C SER A 92 4.37 -3.36 2.01
N ARG A 93 5.47 -4.04 2.31
CA ARG A 93 6.49 -4.42 1.32
C ARG A 93 7.03 -5.84 1.47
N VAL A 94 7.45 -6.42 0.36
CA VAL A 94 8.12 -7.71 0.26
C VAL A 94 9.43 -7.56 -0.49
N ALA A 95 10.52 -8.10 0.05
CA ALA A 95 11.78 -8.23 -0.66
C ALA A 95 11.77 -9.52 -1.50
N THR A 96 12.02 -9.40 -2.79
CA THR A 96 12.16 -10.50 -3.75
C THR A 96 13.57 -10.54 -4.31
N GLU A 97 13.91 -11.55 -5.11
CA GLU A 97 15.20 -11.61 -5.81
C GLU A 97 15.33 -10.47 -6.84
N ASP A 98 14.22 -10.01 -7.40
CA ASP A 98 14.16 -8.98 -8.44
C ASP A 98 14.03 -7.56 -7.87
N GLY A 99 13.89 -7.41 -6.55
CA GLY A 99 13.74 -6.12 -5.89
C GLY A 99 12.71 -6.13 -4.76
N VAL A 100 12.23 -4.93 -4.43
CA VAL A 100 11.22 -4.74 -3.39
C VAL A 100 9.90 -4.37 -4.07
N LEU A 101 8.87 -5.16 -3.79
CA LEU A 101 7.51 -4.94 -4.25
C LEU A 101 6.60 -4.51 -3.09
N GLY A 102 5.52 -3.82 -3.42
CA GLY A 102 4.42 -3.65 -2.46
C GLY A 102 3.73 -4.98 -2.18
N ASN A 103 3.16 -5.15 -1.00
CA ASN A 103 2.49 -6.40 -0.63
C ASN A 103 1.37 -6.77 -1.62
N THR A 104 0.54 -5.81 -1.99
CA THR A 104 -0.57 -6.03 -2.94
C THR A 104 -0.06 -6.29 -4.35
N GLU A 105 0.99 -5.59 -4.78
CA GLU A 105 1.67 -5.81 -6.06
C GLU A 105 2.24 -7.23 -6.17
N PHE A 106 2.88 -7.72 -5.11
CA PHE A 106 3.39 -9.09 -5.07
C PHE A 106 2.27 -10.11 -5.29
N ILE A 107 1.13 -9.96 -4.60
CA ILE A 107 -0.02 -10.85 -4.79
C ILE A 107 -0.59 -10.72 -6.21
N ALA A 108 -0.71 -9.51 -6.75
CA ALA A 108 -1.15 -9.27 -8.13
C ALA A 108 -0.25 -10.00 -9.15
N THR A 109 1.07 -9.92 -8.96
CA THR A 109 2.06 -10.60 -9.79
C THR A 109 1.92 -12.13 -9.71
N GLU A 110 1.68 -12.68 -8.52
CA GLU A 110 1.44 -14.12 -8.35
C GLU A 110 0.12 -14.57 -8.99
N ILE A 111 -0.95 -13.75 -8.93
CA ILE A 111 -2.21 -14.01 -9.66
C ILE A 111 -1.92 -14.05 -11.17
N GLN A 112 -1.21 -13.07 -11.71
CA GLN A 112 -0.86 -13.02 -13.12
C GLN A 112 -0.06 -14.24 -13.57
N LYS A 113 0.90 -14.69 -12.77
CA LYS A 113 1.69 -15.91 -13.08
C LYS A 113 0.83 -17.17 -13.21
N ASN A 114 -0.27 -17.26 -12.47
CA ASN A 114 -1.15 -18.42 -12.46
C ASN A 114 -2.27 -18.36 -13.50
N LEU A 115 -2.86 -17.17 -13.74
CA LEU A 115 -4.03 -17.01 -14.59
C LEU A 115 -3.76 -16.30 -15.90
N GLY A 116 -2.60 -15.65 -16.04
CA GLY A 116 -2.36 -14.70 -17.12
C GLY A 116 -3.09 -13.38 -16.86
N GLY A 117 -3.34 -12.62 -17.92
CA GLY A 117 -4.01 -11.33 -17.85
C GLY A 117 -3.06 -10.15 -17.77
N ASP A 118 -3.63 -8.96 -17.80
CA ASP A 118 -2.92 -7.71 -17.77
C ASP A 118 -2.83 -7.13 -16.37
N LEU A 119 -1.61 -6.73 -15.96
CA LEU A 119 -1.41 -6.01 -14.70
C LEU A 119 -1.66 -4.51 -14.91
N PHE A 120 -2.38 -3.91 -13.98
CA PHE A 120 -2.61 -2.48 -13.94
C PHE A 120 -2.37 -1.92 -12.53
N ALA A 121 -1.33 -1.10 -12.37
CA ALA A 121 -1.10 -0.37 -11.14
C ALA A 121 -2.01 0.88 -11.08
N ILE A 122 -2.84 0.96 -10.06
CA ILE A 122 -3.62 2.15 -9.74
C ILE A 122 -2.68 3.10 -9.00
N GLU A 123 -2.30 4.18 -9.65
CA GLU A 123 -1.39 5.19 -9.10
C GLU A 123 -2.11 6.54 -8.96
N THR A 124 -1.64 7.35 -8.03
CA THR A 124 -2.21 8.67 -7.76
C THR A 124 -1.25 9.79 -8.11
N VAL A 125 -1.77 10.95 -8.47
CA VAL A 125 -0.97 12.17 -8.68
C VAL A 125 -0.31 12.61 -7.38
N GLN A 126 -1.00 12.44 -6.25
CA GLN A 126 -0.41 12.73 -4.94
C GLN A 126 0.48 11.60 -4.45
N GLU A 127 1.56 11.96 -3.78
CA GLU A 127 2.46 11.02 -3.13
C GLU A 127 1.95 10.67 -1.72
N TYR A 128 2.02 9.39 -1.36
CA TYR A 128 1.73 8.92 -0.02
C TYR A 128 3.00 8.88 0.85
N PRO A 129 2.86 9.08 2.18
CA PRO A 129 3.99 8.92 3.08
C PRO A 129 4.63 7.54 2.97
N GLY A 130 5.97 7.50 2.87
CA GLY A 130 6.73 6.26 2.72
C GLY A 130 6.99 5.52 4.04
N SER A 131 6.33 5.88 5.14
CA SER A 131 6.45 5.21 6.44
C SER A 131 5.09 4.91 7.04
N HIS A 132 5.00 3.82 7.82
CA HIS A 132 3.76 3.20 8.27
C HIS A 132 2.81 4.17 9.00
N ASP A 133 3.24 4.78 10.10
CA ASP A 133 2.35 5.58 10.93
C ASP A 133 1.86 6.86 10.25
N PRO A 134 2.72 7.65 9.58
CA PRO A 134 2.29 8.78 8.76
C PRO A 134 1.34 8.37 7.62
N LEU A 135 1.56 7.21 6.99
CA LEU A 135 0.67 6.70 5.95
C LEU A 135 -0.73 6.39 6.50
N LEU A 136 -0.80 5.74 7.67
CA LEU A 136 -2.10 5.43 8.29
C LEU A 136 -2.85 6.68 8.73
N GLU A 137 -2.15 7.70 9.25
CA GLU A 137 -2.75 8.99 9.59
C GLU A 137 -3.26 9.71 8.33
N PHE A 138 -2.46 9.71 7.27
CA PHE A 138 -2.84 10.30 5.99
C PHE A 138 -4.11 9.64 5.42
N ALA A 139 -4.11 8.31 5.33
CA ALA A 139 -5.24 7.52 4.86
C ALA A 139 -6.51 7.69 5.74
N TYR A 140 -6.33 7.86 7.05
CA TYR A 140 -7.44 8.16 7.96
C TYR A 140 -8.07 9.53 7.67
N ASN A 141 -7.25 10.53 7.40
CA ASN A 141 -7.73 11.87 7.06
C ASN A 141 -8.46 11.87 5.71
N GLU A 142 -7.91 11.22 4.67
CA GLU A 142 -8.60 11.04 3.39
C GLU A 142 -9.98 10.40 3.55
N LYS A 143 -10.07 9.31 4.34
CA LYS A 143 -11.33 8.65 4.64
C LYS A 143 -12.30 9.59 5.36
N SER A 144 -11.81 10.36 6.34
CA SER A 144 -12.64 11.29 7.12
C SER A 144 -13.20 12.43 6.26
N ASP A 145 -12.45 12.83 5.25
CA ASP A 145 -12.80 13.91 4.33
C ASP A 145 -13.59 13.40 3.10
N ASP A 146 -13.83 12.08 3.02
CA ASP A 146 -14.42 11.42 1.85
C ASP A 146 -13.70 11.81 0.55
N ALA A 147 -12.36 11.81 0.59
CA ALA A 147 -11.52 12.29 -0.48
C ALA A 147 -11.63 11.43 -1.74
N ARG A 148 -11.39 12.06 -2.90
CA ARG A 148 -11.25 11.37 -4.19
C ARG A 148 -9.88 11.76 -4.79
N PRO A 149 -8.80 11.05 -4.38
CA PRO A 149 -7.47 11.33 -4.93
C PRO A 149 -7.45 11.17 -6.44
N GLU A 150 -6.87 12.14 -7.13
CA GLU A 150 -6.71 12.08 -8.58
C GLU A 150 -5.77 10.93 -8.96
N LEU A 151 -6.21 10.09 -9.91
CA LEU A 151 -5.39 9.01 -10.44
C LEU A 151 -4.43 9.52 -11.50
N SER A 152 -3.23 8.98 -11.56
CA SER A 152 -2.22 9.28 -12.58
C SER A 152 -2.13 8.20 -13.67
N THR A 153 -2.74 7.03 -13.42
CA THR A 153 -2.83 5.93 -14.38
C THR A 153 -4.27 5.68 -14.76
N HIS A 154 -4.52 5.43 -16.06
CA HIS A 154 -5.86 5.24 -16.59
C HIS A 154 -5.91 4.04 -17.52
N ILE A 155 -7.04 3.29 -17.50
CA ILE A 155 -7.30 2.18 -18.40
C ILE A 155 -7.91 2.76 -19.67
N ASP A 156 -7.29 2.49 -20.82
CA ASP A 156 -7.77 3.00 -22.11
C ASP A 156 -9.09 2.35 -22.55
N ASP A 157 -9.25 1.06 -22.29
CA ASP A 157 -10.43 0.27 -22.68
C ASP A 157 -10.71 -0.83 -21.66
N LEU A 158 -11.69 -0.59 -20.77
CA LEU A 158 -12.17 -1.58 -19.81
C LEU A 158 -13.10 -2.61 -20.44
N ASP A 159 -13.74 -2.31 -21.58
CA ASP A 159 -14.74 -3.18 -22.22
C ASP A 159 -14.14 -4.52 -22.67
N GLY A 160 -12.84 -4.55 -22.94
CA GLY A 160 -12.09 -5.76 -23.31
C GLY A 160 -11.97 -6.82 -22.21
N TYR A 161 -12.32 -6.50 -20.97
CA TYR A 161 -12.17 -7.38 -19.82
C TYR A 161 -13.51 -7.83 -19.25
N ASP A 162 -13.65 -9.13 -19.00
CA ASP A 162 -14.81 -9.72 -18.32
C ASP A 162 -14.56 -9.96 -16.83
N TYR A 163 -13.32 -10.31 -16.48
CA TYR A 163 -12.88 -10.60 -15.11
C TYR A 163 -11.89 -9.57 -14.66
N ILE A 164 -12.19 -8.89 -13.56
CA ILE A 164 -11.39 -7.81 -13.02
C ILE A 164 -11.03 -8.14 -11.57
N PHE A 165 -9.77 -8.52 -11.38
CA PHE A 165 -9.20 -8.66 -10.05
C PHE A 165 -8.89 -7.28 -9.50
N ILE A 166 -9.36 -6.99 -8.29
CA ILE A 166 -9.13 -5.70 -7.62
C ILE A 166 -8.37 -5.92 -6.33
N GLY A 167 -7.11 -5.47 -6.29
CA GLY A 167 -6.20 -5.61 -5.16
C GLY A 167 -5.97 -4.33 -4.39
N TYR A 168 -5.99 -4.42 -3.06
CA TYR A 168 -5.76 -3.26 -2.20
C TYR A 168 -5.27 -3.64 -0.81
N PRO A 169 -4.52 -2.75 -0.12
CA PRO A 169 -4.29 -2.88 1.31
C PRO A 169 -5.54 -2.44 2.08
N ASN A 170 -5.92 -3.19 3.12
CA ASN A 170 -7.00 -2.75 4.00
C ASN A 170 -6.51 -1.62 4.92
N TRP A 171 -6.94 -0.40 4.67
CA TRP A 171 -6.64 0.77 5.48
C TRP A 171 -7.84 1.19 6.31
N ASN A 172 -7.65 1.32 7.63
CA ASN A 172 -8.70 1.79 8.55
C ASN A 172 -10.04 1.02 8.42
N ALA A 173 -9.96 -0.31 8.19
CA ALA A 173 -11.09 -1.21 7.99
C ALA A 173 -11.97 -0.84 6.77
N ASP A 174 -11.34 -0.29 5.71
CA ASP A 174 -12.00 0.17 4.51
C ASP A 174 -11.12 0.01 3.27
N LEU A 175 -11.68 0.34 2.10
CA LEU A 175 -10.92 0.57 0.87
C LEU A 175 -10.06 1.83 1.04
N PRO A 176 -8.84 1.87 0.49
CA PRO A 176 -8.13 3.12 0.27
C PRO A 176 -8.93 4.07 -0.64
N MET A 177 -8.89 5.37 -0.36
CA MET A 177 -9.69 6.36 -1.09
C MET A 177 -9.42 6.39 -2.61
N PRO A 178 -8.20 6.09 -3.14
CA PRO A 178 -8.00 5.92 -4.57
C PRO A 178 -8.88 4.86 -5.24
N LEU A 179 -9.30 3.82 -4.50
CA LEU A 179 -10.21 2.79 -5.03
C LEU A 179 -11.62 3.35 -5.25
N TYR A 180 -12.08 4.28 -4.41
CA TYR A 180 -13.35 4.98 -4.64
C TYR A 180 -13.29 5.80 -5.92
N THR A 181 -12.19 6.55 -6.15
CA THR A 181 -11.97 7.27 -7.40
C THR A 181 -11.98 6.30 -8.60
N PHE A 182 -11.27 5.17 -8.46
CA PHE A 182 -11.18 4.16 -9.51
C PHE A 182 -12.56 3.57 -9.87
N PHE A 183 -13.37 3.20 -8.88
CA PHE A 183 -14.72 2.71 -9.12
C PHE A 183 -15.66 3.78 -9.71
N GLU A 184 -15.48 5.04 -9.35
CA GLU A 184 -16.28 6.16 -9.90
C GLU A 184 -15.86 6.54 -11.34
N GLU A 185 -14.65 6.16 -11.77
CA GLU A 185 -14.12 6.53 -13.10
C GLU A 185 -14.56 5.56 -14.20
N TYR A 186 -14.80 4.28 -13.87
CA TYR A 186 -15.08 3.23 -14.86
C TYR A 186 -16.46 2.60 -14.67
N ASP A 187 -17.02 2.05 -15.77
CA ASP A 187 -18.26 1.28 -15.76
C ASP A 187 -17.94 -0.23 -15.68
N PHE A 188 -18.28 -0.83 -14.54
CA PHE A 188 -18.10 -2.26 -14.28
C PHE A 188 -19.36 -3.08 -14.56
N SER A 189 -20.40 -2.51 -15.16
CA SER A 189 -21.67 -3.19 -15.46
C SER A 189 -21.45 -4.46 -16.27
N GLY A 190 -21.99 -5.58 -15.76
CA GLY A 190 -21.89 -6.90 -16.39
C GLY A 190 -20.55 -7.60 -16.21
N LYS A 191 -19.57 -6.99 -15.59
CA LYS A 191 -18.25 -7.56 -15.31
C LYS A 191 -18.24 -8.35 -14.01
N THR A 192 -17.26 -9.24 -13.86
CA THR A 192 -17.01 -9.99 -12.63
C THR A 192 -15.84 -9.40 -11.89
N ILE A 193 -16.08 -8.80 -10.72
CA ILE A 193 -15.05 -8.24 -9.84
C ILE A 193 -14.63 -9.30 -8.82
N ILE A 194 -13.33 -9.56 -8.73
CA ILE A 194 -12.71 -10.56 -7.88
C ILE A 194 -11.76 -9.87 -6.90
N PRO A 195 -12.18 -9.57 -5.66
CA PRO A 195 -11.37 -8.83 -4.71
C PRO A 195 -10.22 -9.65 -4.14
N PHE A 196 -9.06 -9.03 -3.95
CA PHE A 196 -8.00 -9.56 -3.11
C PHE A 196 -7.43 -8.46 -2.20
N VAL A 197 -7.12 -8.81 -0.95
CA VAL A 197 -6.74 -7.83 0.06
C VAL A 197 -5.47 -8.24 0.81
N THR A 198 -4.59 -7.28 1.05
CA THR A 198 -3.49 -7.41 2.01
C THR A 198 -3.81 -6.62 3.28
N HIS A 199 -3.50 -7.18 4.47
CA HIS A 199 -3.94 -6.58 5.72
C HIS A 199 -3.04 -6.89 6.91
N GLY A 200 -3.15 -6.12 7.99
CA GLY A 200 -2.44 -6.33 9.26
C GLY A 200 -3.18 -7.24 10.26
N GLY A 201 -4.25 -7.93 9.85
CA GLY A 201 -5.06 -8.81 10.70
C GLY A 201 -6.57 -8.61 10.56
N SER A 202 -7.03 -7.61 9.82
CA SER A 202 -8.45 -7.24 9.68
C SER A 202 -9.20 -7.98 8.57
N GLY A 203 -8.49 -8.73 7.69
CA GLY A 203 -9.10 -9.36 6.53
C GLY A 203 -9.73 -8.32 5.60
N PHE A 204 -10.83 -8.67 4.98
CA PHE A 204 -11.62 -7.75 4.16
C PHE A 204 -12.37 -6.68 4.98
N SER A 205 -12.57 -6.88 6.28
CA SER A 205 -13.50 -6.05 7.08
C SER A 205 -14.90 -6.03 6.43
N GLY A 206 -15.34 -4.89 5.90
CA GLY A 206 -16.62 -4.75 5.16
C GLY A 206 -16.45 -4.46 3.67
N THR A 207 -15.22 -4.46 3.15
CA THR A 207 -14.88 -3.92 1.83
C THR A 207 -15.52 -4.65 0.64
N ILE A 208 -15.77 -5.96 0.74
CA ILE A 208 -16.52 -6.68 -0.31
C ILE A 208 -17.92 -6.08 -0.45
N ARG A 209 -18.60 -5.83 0.67
CA ARG A 209 -19.92 -5.19 0.63
C ARG A 209 -19.84 -3.76 0.11
N THR A 210 -18.79 -3.02 0.48
CA THR A 210 -18.57 -1.68 -0.06
C THR A 210 -18.45 -1.72 -1.59
N ILE A 211 -17.68 -2.67 -2.16
CA ILE A 211 -17.57 -2.85 -3.62
C ILE A 211 -18.93 -3.20 -4.23
N GLN A 212 -19.71 -4.07 -3.60
CA GLN A 212 -21.07 -4.41 -4.08
C GLN A 212 -22.02 -3.21 -4.06
N GLU A 213 -21.86 -2.30 -3.09
CA GLU A 213 -22.65 -1.06 -3.00
C GLU A 213 -22.21 -0.01 -4.03
N LEU A 214 -20.91 0.04 -4.36
CA LEU A 214 -20.37 0.93 -5.40
C LEU A 214 -20.73 0.44 -6.81
N GLU A 215 -20.68 -0.87 -7.03
CA GLU A 215 -20.85 -1.51 -8.33
C GLU A 215 -22.04 -2.49 -8.33
N PRO A 216 -23.28 -1.99 -8.20
CA PRO A 216 -24.46 -2.84 -8.07
C PRO A 216 -24.80 -3.63 -9.34
N ASP A 217 -24.30 -3.20 -10.49
CA ASP A 217 -24.54 -3.85 -11.80
C ASP A 217 -23.39 -4.82 -12.20
N ALA A 218 -22.35 -4.94 -11.35
CA ALA A 218 -21.31 -5.94 -11.47
C ALA A 218 -21.58 -7.18 -10.62
N THR A 219 -20.96 -8.31 -10.98
CA THR A 219 -20.93 -9.50 -10.12
C THR A 219 -19.69 -9.45 -9.24
N VAL A 220 -19.84 -9.27 -7.94
CA VAL A 220 -18.71 -9.25 -6.99
C VAL A 220 -18.56 -10.61 -6.32
N VAL A 221 -17.41 -11.25 -6.51
CA VAL A 221 -17.07 -12.55 -5.90
C VAL A 221 -16.84 -12.39 -4.40
N GLU A 222 -17.64 -13.09 -3.58
CA GLU A 222 -17.53 -13.03 -2.12
C GLU A 222 -16.31 -13.82 -1.59
N ALA A 223 -15.91 -14.87 -2.31
CA ALA A 223 -14.77 -15.71 -1.97
C ALA A 223 -13.44 -15.10 -2.46
N GLY A 224 -13.19 -13.82 -2.13
CA GLY A 224 -11.95 -13.11 -2.46
C GLY A 224 -10.74 -13.66 -1.69
N LEU A 225 -9.53 -13.32 -2.15
CA LEU A 225 -8.29 -13.71 -1.49
C LEU A 225 -7.90 -12.70 -0.40
N SER A 226 -7.68 -13.19 0.83
CA SER A 226 -7.28 -12.35 1.97
C SER A 226 -5.94 -12.80 2.51
N VAL A 227 -4.91 -11.95 2.39
CA VAL A 227 -3.53 -12.29 2.78
C VAL A 227 -3.02 -11.36 3.87
N SER A 228 -2.63 -11.94 5.01
CA SER A 228 -1.97 -11.17 6.07
C SER A 228 -0.58 -10.71 5.62
N ARG A 229 -0.20 -9.46 5.92
CA ARG A 229 1.14 -8.92 5.67
C ARG A 229 2.27 -9.83 6.16
N ASN A 230 2.03 -10.61 7.22
CA ASN A 230 3.01 -11.54 7.77
C ASN A 230 3.19 -12.80 6.91
N SER A 231 2.29 -13.06 5.96
CA SER A 231 2.28 -14.25 5.11
C SER A 231 2.56 -13.94 3.65
N VAL A 232 2.49 -12.68 3.23
CA VAL A 232 2.60 -12.27 1.81
C VAL A 232 3.83 -12.88 1.13
N ALA A 233 5.00 -12.81 1.77
CA ALA A 233 6.26 -13.32 1.20
C ALA A 233 6.25 -14.84 0.91
N ASN A 234 5.30 -15.59 1.45
CA ASN A 234 5.17 -17.04 1.28
C ASN A 234 3.79 -17.44 0.73
N ALA A 235 3.04 -16.51 0.15
CA ALA A 235 1.65 -16.72 -0.25
C ALA A 235 1.49 -17.37 -1.63
N GLN A 236 2.58 -17.70 -2.34
CA GLN A 236 2.53 -18.22 -3.71
C GLN A 236 1.62 -19.45 -3.88
N ASN A 237 1.71 -20.39 -2.94
CA ASN A 237 0.87 -21.61 -2.97
C ASN A 237 -0.59 -21.28 -2.67
N ASP A 238 -0.85 -20.42 -1.69
CA ASP A 238 -2.20 -20.01 -1.33
C ASP A 238 -2.89 -19.27 -2.49
N VAL A 239 -2.14 -18.38 -3.17
CA VAL A 239 -2.59 -17.68 -4.39
C VAL A 239 -2.93 -18.68 -5.48
N LYS A 240 -2.04 -19.65 -5.72
CA LYS A 240 -2.26 -20.67 -6.75
C LYS A 240 -3.50 -21.52 -6.47
N GLU A 241 -3.64 -22.04 -5.25
CA GLU A 241 -4.79 -22.86 -4.86
C GLU A 241 -6.11 -22.08 -4.98
N TRP A 242 -6.11 -20.82 -4.57
CA TRP A 242 -7.26 -19.94 -4.74
C TRP A 242 -7.57 -19.66 -6.22
N ALA A 243 -6.57 -19.33 -7.02
CA ALA A 243 -6.73 -19.09 -8.46
C ALA A 243 -7.25 -20.32 -9.19
N ASP A 244 -6.73 -21.51 -8.89
CA ASP A 244 -7.21 -22.79 -9.44
C ASP A 244 -8.68 -23.03 -9.08
N SER A 245 -9.11 -22.63 -7.86
CA SER A 245 -10.50 -22.80 -7.43
C SER A 245 -11.49 -21.93 -8.17
N LEU A 246 -11.07 -20.73 -8.62
CA LEU A 246 -11.92 -19.83 -9.41
C LEU A 246 -12.20 -20.36 -10.82
N MET A 247 -11.31 -21.19 -11.36
CA MET A 247 -11.43 -21.76 -12.71
C MET A 247 -12.10 -23.13 -12.71
N ALA A 248 -12.48 -23.66 -11.55
CA ALA A 248 -13.09 -24.98 -11.42
C ALA A 248 -14.63 -24.97 -11.53
N ASP A 249 -15.26 -23.81 -11.50
CA ASP A 249 -16.72 -23.59 -11.62
C ASP A 249 -17.11 -23.08 -13.01
#